data_ba2988f536ccc55a7927c4098e86f309
#
_entry.id   ba2988f536ccc55a7927c4098e86f309
#
_cell.length_a   1.000
_cell.length_b   1.000
_cell.length_c   1.000
_cell.angle_alpha   90.00
_cell.angle_beta   90.00
_cell.angle_gamma   90.00
#
_symmetry.space_group_name_H-M   'P 1'
#
loop_
_entity.id
_entity.type
_entity.pdbx_description
1 polymer ?
#
loop_
_entity_poly.entity_id
_entity_poly.type
_entity_poly.pdbx_seq_one_letter_code
_entity_poly.pdbx_strand_id
1 'polypeptide(L)' 'MYYVALFYSHFGAIRFINSLPESIVEKRMMPVPRSLSASCGTCVRFKGPDDYTVTVNESHEVEQIVKETKDGYITVFQSE' A
#
# COMPACT_ATOMS: atom_id res chain seq x y z
N MET A 1 -10.27 7.46 3.31
CA MET A 1 -10.23 6.15 2.65
C MET A 1 -9.00 5.37 3.06
N TYR A 2 -9.14 4.07 3.18
CA TYR A 2 -8.02 3.22 3.51
C TYR A 2 -7.46 2.56 2.26
N TYR A 3 -6.15 2.46 2.24
CA TYR A 3 -5.41 1.84 1.14
C TYR A 3 -4.51 0.76 1.70
N VAL A 4 -4.20 -0.24 0.88
CA VAL A 4 -3.27 -1.29 1.24
C VAL A 4 -2.22 -1.36 0.14
N ALA A 5 -0.97 -1.13 0.52
CA ALA A 5 0.15 -1.21 -0.40
C ALA A 5 0.83 -2.57 -0.25
N LEU A 6 1.02 -3.25 -1.36
CA LEU A 6 1.63 -4.58 -1.42
C LEU A 6 3.01 -4.46 -2.03
N PHE A 7 3.93 -5.30 -1.59
CA PHE A 7 5.34 -5.14 -1.92
C PHE A 7 5.97 -6.43 -2.41
N TYR A 8 7.07 -6.28 -3.16
CA TYR A 8 7.87 -7.42 -3.59
C TYR A 8 8.76 -7.94 -2.48
N SER A 9 9.12 -7.07 -1.52
CA SER A 9 9.97 -7.45 -0.40
C SER A 9 9.54 -6.76 0.87
N HIS A 10 9.91 -7.36 2.00
CA HIS A 10 9.65 -6.77 3.32
C HIS A 10 10.36 -5.42 3.46
N PHE A 11 11.55 -5.32 2.90
CA PHE A 11 12.33 -4.10 2.95
C PHE A 11 11.62 -2.95 2.25
N GLY A 12 10.94 -3.25 1.14
CA GLY A 12 10.15 -2.23 0.43
C GLY A 12 9.03 -1.68 1.26
N ALA A 13 8.38 -2.53 2.07
CA ALA A 13 7.32 -2.08 2.95
C ALA A 13 7.85 -1.10 4.00
N ILE A 14 9.01 -1.38 4.57
CA ILE A 14 9.62 -0.49 5.56
C ILE A 14 9.94 0.87 4.92
N ARG A 15 10.52 0.86 3.75
CA ARG A 15 10.86 2.11 3.05
C ARG A 15 9.62 2.92 2.72
N PHE A 16 8.58 2.25 2.28
CA PHE A 16 7.34 2.92 1.92
C PHE A 16 6.71 3.62 3.12
N ILE A 17 6.56 2.90 4.23
CA ILE A 17 5.89 3.48 5.40
C ILE A 17 6.68 4.66 5.95
N ASN A 18 8.01 4.61 5.85
CA ASN A 18 8.84 5.71 6.31
C ASN A 18 8.84 6.90 5.36
N SER A 19 8.44 6.70 4.10
CA SER A 19 8.42 7.76 3.11
C SER A 19 7.05 8.45 2.99
N LEU A 20 6.03 7.92 3.67
CA LEU A 20 4.71 8.54 3.61
C LEU A 20 4.76 9.93 4.25
N PRO A 21 4.04 10.91 3.67
CA PRO A 21 4.04 12.25 4.22
C PRO A 21 3.42 12.29 5.62
N GLU A 22 3.77 13.31 6.40
CA GLU A 22 3.29 13.45 7.76
C GLU A 22 1.78 13.60 7.84
N SER A 23 1.16 14.04 6.76
CA SER A 23 -0.30 14.16 6.70
C SER A 23 -0.97 12.78 6.75
N ILE A 24 -0.23 11.72 6.42
CA ILE A 24 -0.74 10.36 6.54
C ILE A 24 -0.42 9.87 7.96
N VAL A 25 -1.37 10.08 8.86
CA VAL A 25 -1.17 9.80 10.28
C VAL A 25 -1.44 8.34 10.60
N GLU A 26 -2.51 7.77 10.04
CA GLU A 26 -2.84 6.37 10.27
C GLU A 26 -2.14 5.51 9.24
N LYS A 27 -1.15 4.76 9.69
CA LYS A 27 -0.38 3.86 8.83
C LYS A 27 0.22 2.77 9.70
N ARG A 28 0.23 1.54 9.17
CA ARG A 28 0.81 0.43 9.92
C ARG A 28 1.20 -0.70 8.98
N MET A 29 2.24 -1.42 9.35
CA MET A 29 2.62 -2.65 8.68
C MET A 29 1.80 -3.79 9.25
N MET A 30 1.38 -4.72 8.41
CA MET A 30 0.57 -5.83 8.83
C MET A 30 0.72 -6.99 7.84
N PRO A 31 0.30 -8.20 8.22
CA PRO A 31 0.28 -9.31 7.27
C PRO A 31 -0.70 -9.01 6.14
N VAL A 32 -0.39 -9.56 4.96
CA VAL A 32 -1.25 -9.38 3.79
C VAL A 32 -2.60 -10.05 4.05
N PRO A 33 -3.72 -9.33 3.83
CA PRO A 33 -5.04 -9.92 3.99
C PRO A 33 -5.24 -11.12 3.08
N ARG A 34 -6.08 -12.05 3.53
CA ARG A 34 -6.31 -13.30 2.83
C ARG A 34 -6.83 -13.12 1.41
N SER A 35 -7.62 -12.08 1.19
CA SER A 35 -8.21 -11.81 -0.13
C SER A 35 -7.26 -11.13 -1.10
N LEU A 36 -6.06 -10.77 -0.64
CA LEU A 36 -5.04 -10.17 -1.48
C LEU A 36 -3.85 -11.11 -1.55
N SER A 37 -3.05 -10.96 -2.59
CA SER A 37 -1.83 -11.75 -2.71
C SER A 37 -0.68 -10.83 -3.10
N ALA A 38 0.50 -11.13 -2.58
CA ALA A 38 1.69 -10.34 -2.85
C ALA A 38 2.91 -11.24 -2.77
N SER A 39 4.00 -10.78 -3.37
CA SER A 39 5.25 -11.55 -3.36
C SER A 39 5.82 -11.71 -1.97
N CYS A 40 5.63 -10.69 -1.10
CA CYS A 40 6.03 -10.83 0.29
C CYS A 40 4.78 -10.82 1.17
N GLY A 41 4.92 -11.32 2.39
CA GLY A 41 3.78 -11.46 3.28
C GLY A 41 3.45 -10.22 4.10
N THR A 42 4.07 -9.08 3.81
CA THR A 42 3.90 -7.86 4.59
C THR A 42 3.33 -6.76 3.70
N CYS A 43 2.37 -6.01 4.23
CA CYS A 43 1.80 -4.88 3.52
C CYS A 43 1.73 -3.67 4.45
N VAL A 44 1.41 -2.51 3.88
CA VAL A 44 1.21 -1.29 4.64
C VAL A 44 -0.22 -0.81 4.39
N ARG A 45 -1.00 -0.70 5.46
CA ARG A 45 -2.34 -0.15 5.40
C ARG A 45 -2.28 1.28 5.90
N PHE A 46 -2.84 2.21 5.15
CA PHE A 46 -2.79 3.62 5.53
C PHE A 46 -4.06 4.33 5.10
N LYS A 47 -4.35 5.44 5.78
CA LYS A 47 -5.52 6.25 5.48
C LYS A 47 -5.10 7.48 4.71
N GLY A 48 -5.69 7.68 3.53
CA GLY A 48 -5.41 8.83 2.70
C GLY A 48 -6.69 9.43 2.14
N PRO A 49 -6.57 10.52 1.38
CA PRO A 49 -7.74 11.15 0.76
C PRO A 49 -8.31 10.27 -0.34
N ASP A 50 -9.57 10.53 -0.70
CA ASP A 50 -10.25 9.77 -1.74
C ASP A 50 -9.53 9.80 -3.08
N ASP A 51 -8.87 10.91 -3.36
CA ASP A 51 -8.17 11.12 -4.62
C ASP A 51 -6.65 10.92 -4.46
N TYR A 52 -6.25 10.11 -3.49
CA TYR A 52 -4.84 9.86 -3.25
C TYR A 52 -4.17 9.35 -4.52
N THR A 53 -3.14 10.05 -4.94
CA THR A 53 -2.36 9.69 -6.10
C THR A 53 -1.01 9.19 -5.65
N VAL A 54 -0.65 8.03 -6.12
CA VAL A 54 0.61 7.40 -5.73
C VAL A 54 1.75 8.00 -6.53
N THR A 55 2.63 8.69 -5.84
CA THR A 55 3.88 9.15 -6.45
C THR A 55 4.95 8.13 -6.09
N VAL A 56 5.05 7.11 -6.89
CA VAL A 56 5.97 6.01 -6.60
C VAL A 56 7.14 6.00 -7.57
N ASN A 57 7.67 7.15 -7.79
CA ASN A 57 8.76 7.27 -8.76
C ASN A 57 10.06 6.59 -8.30
N GLU A 58 10.22 6.40 -6.99
CA GLU A 58 11.42 5.75 -6.49
C GLU A 58 11.19 4.33 -6.02
N SER A 59 9.96 3.88 -6.01
CA SER A 59 9.68 2.62 -5.34
C SER A 59 9.46 1.51 -6.33
N HIS A 60 10.54 0.91 -6.76
CA HIS A 60 10.45 -0.31 -7.56
C HIS A 60 9.96 -1.49 -6.75
N GLU A 61 9.74 -1.29 -5.45
CA GLU A 61 9.36 -2.36 -4.54
C GLU A 61 7.85 -2.45 -4.31
N VAL A 62 7.11 -1.44 -4.74
CA VAL A 62 5.66 -1.47 -4.63
C VAL A 62 5.08 -2.33 -5.74
N GLU A 63 4.42 -3.40 -5.36
CA GLU A 63 3.82 -4.30 -6.32
C GLU A 63 2.44 -3.82 -6.75
N GLN A 64 1.65 -3.39 -5.79
CA GLN A 64 0.28 -2.99 -6.05
C GLN A 64 -0.22 -2.13 -4.90
N ILE A 65 -1.10 -1.19 -5.18
CA ILE A 65 -1.84 -0.48 -4.13
C ILE A 65 -3.31 -0.61 -4.44
N VAL A 66 -4.08 -1.03 -3.44
CA VAL A 66 -5.52 -1.17 -3.56
C VAL A 66 -6.21 -0.24 -2.57
N LYS A 67 -7.41 0.16 -2.92
CA LYS A 67 -8.26 1.01 -2.09
C LYS A 67 -9.36 0.13 -1.51
N GLU A 68 -9.60 0.25 -0.21
CA GLU A 68 -10.67 -0.50 0.45
C GLU A 68 -12.02 0.12 0.12
N THR A 69 -12.96 -0.72 -0.26
CA THR A 69 -14.34 -0.31 -0.46
C THR A 69 -15.22 -1.26 0.34
N LYS A 70 -16.50 -0.94 0.47
CA LYS A 70 -17.38 -1.82 1.20
C LYS A 70 -17.62 -3.15 0.48
N ASP A 71 -17.30 -3.22 -0.80
CA ASP A 71 -17.46 -4.45 -1.58
C ASP A 71 -16.14 -5.19 -1.80
N GLY A 72 -15.05 -4.69 -1.25
CA GLY A 72 -13.73 -5.32 -1.41
C GLY A 72 -12.67 -4.32 -1.72
N TYR A 73 -11.78 -4.65 -2.67
CA TYR A 73 -10.63 -3.82 -2.99
C TYR A 73 -10.65 -3.40 -4.47
N ILE A 74 -10.21 -2.18 -4.72
CA ILE A 74 -10.06 -1.66 -6.07
C ILE A 74 -8.60 -1.30 -6.28
N THR A 75 -7.99 -1.80 -7.34
CA THR A 75 -6.60 -1.49 -7.64
C THR A 75 -6.47 -0.04 -8.11
N VAL A 76 -5.61 0.72 -7.44
CA VAL A 76 -5.32 2.11 -7.82
C VAL A 76 -3.91 2.27 -8.37
N PHE A 77 -3.05 1.30 -8.14
CA PHE A 77 -1.71 1.28 -8.71
C PHE A 77 -1.28 -0.16 -8.92
N GLN A 78 -0.68 -0.44 -10.05
CA GLN A 78 -0.19 -1.77 -10.40
C GLN A 78 1.17 -1.62 -11.05
N SER A 79 2.16 -2.29 -10.48
CA SER A 79 3.50 -2.32 -11.06
C SER A 79 3.50 -3.14 -12.34
N GLU A 80 4.32 -2.75 -13.29
CA GLU A 80 4.43 -3.50 -14.54
C GLU A 80 5.49 -4.59 -14.48
#